data_736e18e8ee16bb9cf1c3afb75273d320
#
_entry.id   736e18e8ee16bb9cf1c3afb75273d320
#
_cell.length_a   1.000
_cell.length_b   1.000
_cell.length_c   1.000
_cell.angle_alpha   90.00
_cell.angle_beta   90.00
_cell.angle_gamma   90.00
#
_symmetry.space_group_name_H-M   'P 1'
#
loop_
_entity.id
_entity.type
_entity.pdbx_description
1 polymer ?
#
loop_
_entity_poly.entity_id
_entity_poly.type
_entity_poly.pdbx_seq_one_letter_code
_entity_poly.pdbx_strand_id
1 'polypeptide(L)'
;MVDISDDQIISLVLVTFLLIISKARDMLDNGGILAALTVGLTVSLAGHWTWLVILMSFLALGSSATKWRFEEKMAISLAEANEGLRGWRNVLANGTAPMVVSIIHWQLPGTGWDYLALSSCVAVACSDTLASEIGSLDTRTRSIINLQAVPQGTNGGCLLYTSPSPRDV
;
A
#
# COMPACT_ATOMS: atom_id res chain seq x y z
N MET A 1 20.47 30.47 10.22
CA MET A 1 20.60 29.54 9.11
C MET A 1 20.00 28.23 9.60
N VAL A 2 19.02 27.68 8.93
CA VAL A 2 18.49 26.35 9.30
C VAL A 2 19.49 25.35 8.72
N ASP A 3 20.29 24.71 9.57
CA ASP A 3 21.13 23.60 9.14
C ASP A 3 20.25 22.43 8.75
N ILE A 4 20.14 22.20 7.46
CA ILE A 4 19.41 21.04 6.91
C ILE A 4 20.33 19.83 7.10
N SER A 5 19.87 18.83 7.83
CA SER A 5 20.63 17.60 8.03
C SER A 5 20.70 16.77 6.74
N ASP A 6 21.74 15.94 6.60
CA ASP A 6 21.90 15.03 5.47
C ASP A 6 20.66 14.11 5.30
N ASP A 7 20.06 13.67 6.40
CA ASP A 7 18.83 12.85 6.40
C ASP A 7 17.64 13.58 5.79
N GLN A 8 17.52 14.89 6.04
CA GLN A 8 16.46 15.72 5.45
C GLN A 8 16.66 15.90 3.94
N ILE A 9 17.91 16.05 3.49
CA ILE A 9 18.23 16.14 2.07
C ILE A 9 17.90 14.83 1.37
N ILE A 10 18.33 13.68 1.93
CA ILE A 10 18.03 12.35 1.40
C ILE A 10 16.50 12.16 1.34
N SER A 11 15.78 12.53 2.38
CA SER A 11 14.32 12.44 2.44
C SER A 11 13.64 13.23 1.33
N LEU A 12 14.04 14.49 1.11
CA LEU A 12 13.47 15.33 0.05
C LEU A 12 13.76 14.77 -1.34
N VAL A 13 14.97 14.26 -1.56
CA VAL A 13 15.34 13.60 -2.82
C VAL A 13 14.46 12.36 -3.05
N LEU A 14 14.29 11.53 -2.03
CA LEU A 14 13.46 10.32 -2.12
C LEU A 14 11.98 10.64 -2.36
N VAL A 15 11.41 11.65 -1.67
CA VAL A 15 10.02 12.09 -1.92
C VAL A 15 9.88 12.60 -3.34
N THR A 16 10.81 13.43 -3.82
CA THR A 16 10.78 13.94 -5.19
C THR A 16 10.86 12.79 -6.21
N PHE A 17 11.78 11.86 -6.01
CA PHE A 17 11.94 10.67 -6.85
C PHE A 17 10.66 9.82 -6.85
N LEU A 18 10.06 9.59 -5.68
CA LEU A 18 8.79 8.86 -5.55
C LEU A 18 7.69 9.51 -6.40
N LEU A 19 7.53 10.84 -6.33
CA LEU A 19 6.50 11.54 -7.07
C LEU A 19 6.74 11.48 -8.59
N ILE A 20 8.01 11.64 -9.02
CA ILE A 20 8.38 11.55 -10.44
C ILE A 20 8.09 10.14 -10.97
N ILE A 21 8.55 9.10 -10.27
CA ILE A 21 8.35 7.72 -10.74
C ILE A 21 6.88 7.31 -10.70
N SER A 22 6.13 7.78 -9.69
CA SER A 22 4.69 7.53 -9.58
C SER A 22 3.92 8.12 -10.76
N LYS A 23 4.32 9.31 -11.21
CA LYS A 23 3.73 9.95 -12.40
C LYS A 23 4.19 9.25 -13.69
N ALA A 24 5.49 8.97 -13.82
CA ALA A 24 6.07 8.35 -15.02
C ALA A 24 5.59 6.90 -15.25
N ARG A 25 5.18 6.21 -14.19
CA ARG A 25 4.70 4.82 -14.26
C ARG A 25 3.18 4.71 -14.14
N ASP A 26 2.45 5.82 -14.15
CA ASP A 26 0.99 5.86 -13.97
C ASP A 26 0.53 5.03 -12.75
N MET A 27 1.17 5.30 -11.59
CA MET A 27 0.86 4.59 -10.34
C MET A 27 -0.21 5.31 -9.53
N LEU A 28 -0.23 6.65 -9.60
CA LEU A 28 -1.11 7.54 -8.83
C LEU A 28 -1.79 8.55 -9.74
N ASP A 29 -3.04 8.85 -9.45
CA ASP A 29 -3.72 10.01 -10.02
C ASP A 29 -3.24 11.33 -9.37
N ASN A 30 -3.72 12.47 -9.84
CA ASN A 30 -3.29 13.77 -9.31
C ASN A 30 -3.62 13.94 -7.82
N GLY A 31 -4.75 13.41 -7.36
CA GLY A 31 -5.11 13.40 -5.94
C GLY A 31 -4.20 12.48 -5.13
N GLY A 32 -3.88 11.30 -5.67
CA GLY A 32 -2.94 10.36 -5.08
C GLY A 32 -1.53 10.92 -4.96
N ILE A 33 -1.06 11.69 -5.95
CA ILE A 33 0.23 12.37 -5.90
C ILE A 33 0.26 13.39 -4.75
N LEU A 34 -0.79 14.20 -4.59
CA LEU A 34 -0.88 15.16 -3.50
C LEU A 34 -0.93 14.47 -2.13
N ALA A 35 -1.69 13.41 -2.01
CA ALA A 35 -1.74 12.60 -0.80
C ALA A 35 -0.39 11.94 -0.50
N ALA A 36 0.29 11.39 -1.52
CA ALA A 36 1.62 10.78 -1.37
C ALA A 36 2.69 11.81 -0.97
N LEU A 37 2.61 13.04 -1.48
CA LEU A 37 3.45 14.14 -1.03
C LEU A 37 3.23 14.42 0.47
N THR A 38 1.98 14.50 0.91
CA THR A 38 1.65 14.76 2.32
C THR A 38 2.17 13.63 3.22
N VAL A 39 1.89 12.38 2.87
CA VAL A 39 2.38 11.20 3.62
C VAL A 39 3.91 11.16 3.62
N GLY A 40 4.53 11.32 2.45
CA GLY A 40 5.98 11.28 2.30
C GLY A 40 6.70 12.36 3.11
N LEU A 41 6.22 13.60 3.06
CA LEU A 41 6.79 14.69 3.87
C LEU A 41 6.60 14.45 5.37
N THR A 42 5.42 14.01 5.80
CA THR A 42 5.19 13.74 7.23
C THR A 42 6.12 12.64 7.73
N VAL A 43 6.20 11.52 7.00
CA VAL A 43 7.04 10.39 7.40
C VAL A 43 8.52 10.73 7.35
N SER A 44 8.96 11.55 6.40
CA SER A 44 10.36 11.95 6.28
C SER A 44 10.80 12.99 7.30
N LEU A 45 9.93 13.94 7.62
CA LEU A 45 10.27 15.02 8.54
C LEU A 45 10.13 14.62 10.02
N ALA A 46 9.17 13.74 10.30
CA ALA A 46 8.88 13.26 11.65
C ALA A 46 9.52 11.89 11.97
N GLY A 47 10.02 11.19 10.97
CA GLY A 47 10.64 9.87 11.09
C GLY A 47 12.06 9.83 10.53
N HIS A 48 12.36 8.81 9.72
CA HIS A 48 13.67 8.57 9.13
C HIS A 48 13.55 8.26 7.63
N TRP A 49 14.54 8.62 6.82
CA TRP A 49 14.51 8.40 5.35
C TRP A 49 14.29 6.92 4.95
N THR A 50 14.77 5.97 5.75
CA THR A 50 14.56 4.53 5.48
C THR A 50 13.09 4.12 5.53
N TRP A 51 12.26 4.84 6.28
CA TRP A 51 10.81 4.61 6.35
C TRP A 51 10.14 4.93 5.03
N LEU A 52 10.65 5.93 4.30
CA LEU A 52 10.22 6.21 2.93
C LEU A 52 10.51 5.05 1.99
N VAL A 53 11.66 4.39 2.14
CA VAL A 53 12.01 3.22 1.32
C VAL A 53 10.99 2.09 1.51
N ILE A 54 10.56 1.85 2.76
CA ILE A 54 9.51 0.87 3.06
C ILE A 54 8.19 1.24 2.38
N LEU A 55 7.78 2.52 2.49
CA LEU A 55 6.55 3.02 1.83
C LEU A 55 6.65 2.96 0.29
N MET A 56 7.80 3.30 -0.28
CA MET A 56 8.04 3.21 -1.72
C MET A 56 7.95 1.76 -2.22
N SER A 57 8.51 0.82 -1.46
CA SER A 57 8.41 -0.62 -1.76
C SER A 57 6.96 -1.09 -1.75
N PHE A 58 6.18 -0.67 -0.76
CA PHE A 58 4.74 -0.94 -0.70
C PHE A 58 4.00 -0.35 -1.91
N LEU A 59 4.26 0.91 -2.26
CA LEU A 59 3.61 1.54 -3.42
C LEU A 59 3.94 0.79 -4.71
N ALA A 60 5.20 0.40 -4.90
CA ALA A 60 5.64 -0.34 -6.08
C ALA A 60 4.98 -1.72 -6.17
N LEU A 61 4.97 -2.47 -5.07
CA LEU A 61 4.33 -3.80 -5.00
C LEU A 61 2.82 -3.70 -5.22
N GLY A 62 2.16 -2.80 -4.52
CA GLY A 62 0.73 -2.60 -4.64
C GLY A 62 0.30 -2.15 -6.03
N SER A 63 1.00 -1.19 -6.64
CA SER A 63 0.69 -0.74 -8.00
C SER A 63 0.97 -1.83 -9.04
N SER A 64 1.99 -2.65 -8.83
CA SER A 64 2.27 -3.81 -9.69
C SER A 64 1.15 -4.85 -9.59
N ALA A 65 0.66 -5.12 -8.39
CA ALA A 65 -0.45 -6.05 -8.18
C ALA A 65 -1.77 -5.53 -8.78
N THR A 66 -2.04 -4.22 -8.67
CA THR A 66 -3.22 -3.59 -9.29
C THR A 66 -3.19 -3.75 -10.81
N LYS A 67 -2.03 -3.55 -11.43
CA LYS A 67 -1.85 -3.68 -12.89
C LYS A 67 -1.77 -5.13 -13.36
N TRP A 68 -1.46 -6.06 -12.47
CA TRP A 68 -1.37 -7.46 -12.83
C TRP A 68 -2.74 -8.02 -13.23
N ARG A 69 -2.82 -8.57 -14.46
CA ARG A 69 -4.04 -9.09 -15.08
C ARG A 69 -5.20 -8.08 -15.09
N PHE A 70 -4.91 -6.80 -15.31
CA PHE A 70 -5.88 -5.71 -15.23
C PHE A 70 -7.08 -5.92 -16.16
N GLU A 71 -6.85 -6.37 -17.40
CA GLU A 71 -7.91 -6.64 -18.38
C GLU A 71 -8.91 -7.70 -17.87
N GLU A 72 -8.43 -8.73 -17.19
CA GLU A 72 -9.30 -9.76 -16.63
C GLU A 72 -10.14 -9.23 -15.46
N LYS A 73 -9.53 -8.40 -14.60
CA LYS A 73 -10.25 -7.71 -13.52
C LYS A 73 -11.30 -6.77 -14.09
N MET A 74 -11.01 -6.09 -15.18
CA MET A 74 -11.94 -5.20 -15.87
C MET A 74 -13.11 -5.96 -16.45
N ALA A 75 -12.89 -7.14 -17.04
CA ALA A 75 -13.93 -7.98 -17.61
C ALA A 75 -14.97 -8.44 -16.57
N ILE A 76 -14.57 -8.58 -15.30
CA ILE A 76 -15.46 -8.97 -14.18
C ILE A 76 -15.86 -7.78 -13.30
N SER A 77 -15.61 -6.55 -13.74
CA SER A 77 -15.94 -5.30 -13.02
C SER A 77 -15.29 -5.17 -11.63
N LEU A 78 -14.15 -5.80 -11.41
CA LEU A 78 -13.36 -5.74 -10.17
C LEU A 78 -12.04 -4.97 -10.33
N ALA A 79 -11.80 -4.36 -11.48
CA ALA A 79 -10.63 -3.52 -11.68
C ALA A 79 -10.73 -2.21 -10.87
N GLU A 80 -9.59 -1.75 -10.38
CA GLU A 80 -9.50 -0.42 -9.75
C GLU A 80 -9.97 0.66 -10.75
N ALA A 81 -10.69 1.65 -10.23
CA ALA A 81 -11.12 2.80 -11.04
C ALA A 81 -9.92 3.56 -11.62
N ASN A 82 -10.18 4.47 -12.57
CA ASN A 82 -9.17 5.32 -13.20
C ASN A 82 -8.00 4.53 -13.83
N GLU A 83 -8.29 3.50 -14.61
CA GLU A 83 -7.28 2.71 -15.33
C GLU A 83 -6.20 2.07 -14.43
N GLY A 84 -6.55 1.78 -13.17
CA GLY A 84 -5.61 1.22 -12.18
C GLY A 84 -4.72 2.25 -11.49
N LEU A 85 -4.98 3.53 -11.67
CA LEU A 85 -4.34 4.61 -10.92
C LEU A 85 -4.92 4.69 -9.51
N ARG A 86 -4.05 4.68 -8.51
CA ARG A 86 -4.47 4.81 -7.11
C ARG A 86 -4.80 6.26 -6.76
N GLY A 87 -6.00 6.47 -6.26
CA GLY A 87 -6.48 7.77 -5.82
C GLY A 87 -6.03 8.14 -4.41
N TRP A 88 -6.29 9.40 -4.03
CA TRP A 88 -5.96 9.93 -2.71
C TRP A 88 -6.53 9.12 -1.54
N ARG A 89 -7.73 8.53 -1.71
CA ARG A 89 -8.37 7.69 -0.67
C ARG A 89 -7.53 6.47 -0.34
N ASN A 90 -7.03 5.78 -1.36
CA ASN A 90 -6.17 4.60 -1.20
C ASN A 90 -4.83 4.98 -0.55
N VAL A 91 -4.24 6.11 -0.97
CA VAL A 91 -2.98 6.59 -0.41
C VAL A 91 -3.14 6.96 1.06
N LEU A 92 -4.19 7.70 1.43
CA LEU A 92 -4.44 8.06 2.82
C LEU A 92 -4.85 6.87 3.68
N ALA A 93 -5.70 5.95 3.17
CA ALA A 93 -6.08 4.76 3.92
C ALA A 93 -4.85 3.94 4.35
N ASN A 94 -3.86 3.80 3.49
CA ASN A 94 -2.65 3.04 3.76
C ASN A 94 -1.53 3.86 4.42
N GLY A 95 -1.52 5.18 4.21
CA GLY A 95 -0.46 6.08 4.69
C GLY A 95 -0.75 6.70 6.06
N THR A 96 -2.01 6.75 6.53
CA THR A 96 -2.36 7.43 7.78
C THR A 96 -1.72 6.77 9.00
N ALA A 97 -1.75 5.44 9.11
CA ALA A 97 -1.12 4.74 10.22
C ALA A 97 0.40 4.96 10.28
N PRO A 98 1.18 4.83 9.18
CA PRO A 98 2.57 5.26 9.13
C PRO A 98 2.81 6.72 9.52
N MET A 99 1.95 7.67 9.10
CA MET A 99 2.05 9.06 9.51
C MET A 99 1.90 9.23 11.02
N VAL A 100 0.90 8.59 11.62
CA VAL A 100 0.67 8.63 13.08
C VAL A 100 1.87 8.07 13.83
N VAL A 101 2.43 6.94 13.40
CA VAL A 101 3.65 6.36 13.98
C VAL A 101 4.81 7.35 13.90
N SER A 102 5.00 8.02 12.75
CA SER A 102 6.06 9.01 12.57
C SER A 102 5.89 10.22 13.49
N ILE A 103 4.67 10.72 13.66
CA ILE A 103 4.37 11.84 14.57
C ILE A 103 4.63 11.44 16.02
N ILE A 104 4.26 10.22 16.42
CA ILE A 104 4.53 9.71 17.78
C ILE A 104 6.04 9.56 18.00
N HIS A 105 6.78 9.02 17.02
CA HIS A 105 8.24 8.94 17.08
C HIS A 105 8.88 10.31 17.29
N TRP A 106 8.42 11.33 16.58
CA TRP A 106 8.90 12.69 16.74
C TRP A 106 8.65 13.26 18.14
N GLN A 107 7.50 12.92 18.74
CA GLN A 107 7.15 13.35 20.11
C GLN A 107 7.89 12.56 21.20
N LEU A 108 8.18 11.28 20.96
CA LEU A 108 8.75 10.33 21.91
C LEU A 108 9.95 9.60 21.31
N PRO A 109 11.05 10.30 21.00
CA PRO A 109 12.20 9.70 20.35
C PRO A 109 12.89 8.68 21.27
N GLY A 110 13.52 7.66 20.66
CA GLY A 110 14.38 6.71 21.37
C GLY A 110 13.69 5.57 22.08
N THR A 111 12.41 5.33 21.81
CA THR A 111 11.64 4.22 22.43
C THR A 111 11.95 2.86 21.81
N GLY A 112 12.56 2.79 20.64
CA GLY A 112 13.00 1.56 19.96
C GLY A 112 11.90 0.68 19.35
N TRP A 113 10.60 1.01 19.56
CA TRP A 113 9.46 0.26 19.01
C TRP A 113 8.95 0.80 17.66
N ASP A 114 9.34 2.01 17.33
CA ASP A 114 8.84 2.82 16.21
C ASP A 114 9.06 2.16 14.85
N TYR A 115 10.23 1.59 14.63
CA TYR A 115 10.55 0.85 13.41
C TYR A 115 9.67 -0.40 13.24
N LEU A 116 9.42 -1.12 14.33
CA LEU A 116 8.54 -2.28 14.34
C LEU A 116 7.10 -1.86 14.06
N ALA A 117 6.62 -0.79 14.70
CA ALA A 117 5.28 -0.27 14.50
C ALA A 117 5.05 0.17 13.05
N LEU A 118 5.98 0.96 12.48
CA LEU A 118 5.89 1.39 11.09
C LEU A 118 5.87 0.19 10.13
N SER A 119 6.82 -0.73 10.29
CA SER A 119 6.92 -1.92 9.44
C SER A 119 5.66 -2.78 9.52
N SER A 120 5.07 -2.91 10.71
CA SER A 120 3.82 -3.65 10.91
C SER A 120 2.65 -2.98 10.20
N CYS A 121 2.50 -1.65 10.30
CA CYS A 121 1.47 -0.90 9.58
C CYS A 121 1.57 -1.12 8.06
N VAL A 122 2.79 -1.02 7.52
CA VAL A 122 3.01 -1.19 6.08
C VAL A 122 2.81 -2.65 5.66
N ALA A 123 3.23 -3.62 6.49
CA ALA A 123 3.03 -5.04 6.21
C ALA A 123 1.53 -5.40 6.15
N VAL A 124 0.72 -4.88 7.07
CA VAL A 124 -0.74 -5.07 7.06
C VAL A 124 -1.35 -4.47 5.80
N ALA A 125 -1.01 -3.21 5.48
CA ALA A 125 -1.51 -2.55 4.27
C ALA A 125 -1.08 -3.30 2.98
N CYS A 126 0.14 -3.81 2.95
CA CYS A 126 0.65 -4.59 1.83
C CYS A 126 -0.10 -5.92 1.69
N SER A 127 -0.30 -6.64 2.79
CA SER A 127 -1.02 -7.91 2.81
C SER A 127 -2.46 -7.74 2.36
N ASP A 128 -3.16 -6.72 2.85
CA ASP A 128 -4.54 -6.42 2.46
C ASP A 128 -4.64 -6.06 0.97
N THR A 129 -3.75 -5.20 0.50
CA THR A 129 -3.71 -4.82 -0.92
C THR A 129 -3.42 -6.02 -1.82
N LEU A 130 -2.40 -6.82 -1.51
CA LEU A 130 -2.06 -7.98 -2.32
C LEU A 130 -3.16 -9.05 -2.27
N ALA A 131 -3.76 -9.28 -1.10
CA ALA A 131 -4.86 -10.22 -0.95
C ALA A 131 -6.08 -9.82 -1.77
N SER A 132 -6.45 -8.54 -1.77
CA SER A 132 -7.59 -8.03 -2.55
C SER A 132 -7.31 -8.08 -4.06
N GLU A 133 -6.11 -7.64 -4.48
CA GLU A 133 -5.75 -7.57 -5.90
C GLU A 133 -5.55 -8.94 -6.56
N ILE A 134 -4.95 -9.88 -5.83
CA ILE A 134 -4.73 -11.25 -6.32
C ILE A 134 -5.98 -12.09 -6.13
N GLY A 135 -6.63 -11.94 -4.97
CA GLY A 135 -7.81 -12.71 -4.60
C GLY A 135 -9.04 -12.41 -5.47
N SER A 136 -9.12 -11.21 -6.04
CA SER A 136 -10.20 -10.83 -6.96
C SER A 136 -10.30 -11.74 -8.20
N LEU A 137 -9.22 -12.44 -8.55
CA LEU A 137 -9.17 -13.34 -9.71
C LEU A 137 -9.47 -14.82 -9.40
N ASP A 138 -9.60 -15.19 -8.12
CA ASP A 138 -9.90 -16.57 -7.75
C ASP A 138 -11.42 -16.79 -7.69
N THR A 139 -11.89 -17.83 -8.40
CA THR A 139 -13.30 -18.22 -8.46
C THR A 139 -13.77 -19.00 -7.22
N ARG A 140 -12.85 -19.41 -6.35
CA ARG A 140 -13.12 -20.26 -5.18
C ARG A 140 -13.37 -19.46 -3.90
N THR A 141 -13.89 -18.26 -4.04
CA THR A 141 -14.15 -17.35 -2.92
C THR A 141 -15.27 -17.89 -2.01
N ARG A 142 -15.02 -17.89 -0.70
CA ARG A 142 -16.00 -18.29 0.32
C ARG A 142 -16.24 -17.18 1.33
N SER A 143 -17.45 -17.07 1.81
CA SER A 143 -17.78 -16.14 2.89
C SER A 143 -17.07 -16.55 4.19
N ILE A 144 -16.44 -15.58 4.86
CA ILE A 144 -15.78 -15.79 6.15
C ILE A 144 -16.77 -16.13 7.27
N ILE A 145 -18.06 -15.81 7.09
CA ILE A 145 -19.09 -16.00 8.13
C ILE A 145 -19.60 -17.45 8.13
N ASN A 146 -19.90 -17.99 6.96
CA ASN A 146 -20.60 -19.29 6.84
C ASN A 146 -19.90 -20.28 5.91
N LEU A 147 -18.72 -19.95 5.38
CA LEU A 147 -17.92 -20.75 4.45
C LEU A 147 -18.63 -21.16 3.15
N GLN A 148 -19.76 -20.54 2.85
CA GLN A 148 -20.47 -20.77 1.59
C GLN A 148 -19.74 -20.10 0.43
N ALA A 149 -19.84 -20.68 -0.76
CA ALA A 149 -19.30 -20.10 -1.98
C ALA A 149 -20.02 -18.76 -2.27
N VAL A 150 -19.26 -17.72 -2.53
CA VAL A 150 -19.76 -16.38 -2.88
C VAL A 150 -19.07 -15.87 -4.15
N PRO A 151 -19.71 -14.97 -4.90
CA PRO A 151 -19.08 -14.36 -6.07
C PRO A 151 -17.73 -13.68 -5.74
N GLN A 152 -16.84 -13.64 -6.72
CA GLN A 152 -15.58 -12.90 -6.64
C GLN A 152 -15.84 -11.43 -6.27
N GLY A 153 -14.94 -10.83 -5.48
CA GLY A 153 -15.07 -9.44 -5.06
C GLY A 153 -16.13 -9.16 -3.99
N THR A 154 -16.81 -10.20 -3.45
CA THR A 154 -17.77 -10.02 -2.35
C THR A 154 -17.03 -9.57 -1.08
N ASN A 155 -17.51 -8.48 -0.43
CA ASN A 155 -16.98 -8.04 0.86
C ASN A 155 -17.12 -9.17 1.91
N GLY A 156 -16.02 -9.47 2.62
CA GLY A 156 -15.95 -10.61 3.54
C GLY A 156 -15.78 -11.97 2.83
N GLY A 157 -15.54 -11.96 1.54
CA GLY A 157 -15.04 -13.13 0.81
C GLY A 157 -13.58 -13.38 1.17
N CYS A 158 -13.26 -14.60 1.56
CA CYS A 158 -11.91 -15.05 1.87
C CYS A 158 -11.49 -16.16 0.91
N LEU A 159 -10.23 -16.09 0.48
CA LEU A 159 -9.58 -17.21 -0.17
C LEU A 159 -9.08 -18.15 0.92
N LEU A 160 -9.78 -19.24 1.13
CA LEU A 160 -9.20 -20.37 1.82
C LEU A 160 -8.19 -21.00 0.86
N TYR A 161 -6.96 -20.53 0.89
CA TYR A 161 -5.86 -21.18 0.19
C TYR A 161 -5.61 -22.53 0.86
N THR A 162 -6.32 -23.53 0.38
CA THR A 162 -5.90 -24.90 0.58
C THR A 162 -4.88 -25.19 -0.51
N SER A 163 -3.67 -25.53 -0.10
CA SER A 163 -2.72 -26.24 -0.95
C SER A 163 -3.50 -27.27 -1.79
N PRO A 164 -3.26 -27.39 -3.12
CA PRO A 164 -3.98 -28.37 -3.92
C PRO A 164 -3.89 -29.74 -3.23
N SER A 165 -5.05 -30.27 -2.86
CA SER A 165 -5.11 -31.60 -2.29
C SER A 165 -4.60 -32.58 -3.35
N PRO A 166 -3.81 -33.59 -3.02
CA PRO A 166 -3.41 -34.63 -3.96
C PRO A 166 -4.61 -35.37 -4.59
N ARG A 167 -5.83 -35.05 -4.18
CA ARG A 167 -7.08 -35.60 -4.73
C ARG A 167 -7.67 -34.75 -5.88
N ASP A 168 -7.07 -33.59 -6.17
CA ASP A 168 -7.54 -32.67 -7.23
C ASP A 168 -6.67 -32.75 -8.50
N VAL A 169 -5.86 -33.82 -8.62
CA VAL A 169 -5.04 -34.17 -9.79
C VAL A 169 -5.62 -35.41 -10.47
#